data_84ab373dd9ece4ca4a3ece417e2a5f8e
#
_entry.id   84ab373dd9ece4ca4a3ece417e2a5f8e
#
_cell.length_a   1.000
_cell.length_b   1.000
_cell.length_c   1.000
_cell.angle_alpha   90.00
_cell.angle_beta   90.00
_cell.angle_gamma   90.00
#
_symmetry.space_group_name_H-M   'P 1'
#
loop_
_entity.id
_entity.type
_entity.pdbx_description
1 polymer ?
#
loop_
_entity_poly.entity_id
_entity_poly.type
_entity_poly.pdbx_seq_one_letter_code
_entity_poly.pdbx_strand_id
1 'polypeptide(L)'
;MKILHIITSLELGGAERLLTELVPYQKSKGHFVKVMILSDRGAVFKKELEDRGIEIVVAKSNSIKSFSNIFSIVNEIKKENYDIVHAHLVHAQYWTRLAKLLDDKKRKYITTEHSTSNRRRDSKLMRGIDKFIFSGFDKIVSISEATQKSLQEWLERDDNSFEIIYNGIDIKEFQLSEPYDKNELGIKEDDYLVMMVSRFHQSKNQLGVAEALMWLPVKYKLVFVGDGKLEDDVKKYCQKNNLMSRVKFLGMRKDIPRLLKTADIVVQYSFFEGFGITAIEAMASGKPVIASNVPGLSQVVEGAGILVGAKDSKELAKGILSLRNEELYKEISEKCLERSKKYTIKWCANNYLELYERELKC
;
A
#
# COMPACT_ATOMS: atom_id res chain seq x y z
N MET A 1 -13.13 17.71 14.81
CA MET A 1 -14.02 17.10 13.80
C MET A 1 -14.38 15.70 14.24
N LYS A 2 -15.56 15.21 13.82
CA LYS A 2 -15.95 13.79 13.91
C LYS A 2 -15.78 13.13 12.54
N ILE A 3 -14.96 12.11 12.46
CA ILE A 3 -14.54 11.47 11.20
C ILE A 3 -14.94 9.99 11.24
N LEU A 4 -15.64 9.52 10.21
CA LEU A 4 -15.90 8.12 9.97
C LEU A 4 -15.12 7.63 8.75
N HIS A 5 -14.15 6.76 8.97
CA HIS A 5 -13.53 6.03 7.87
C HIS A 5 -14.32 4.75 7.58
N ILE A 6 -14.62 4.50 6.32
CA ILE A 6 -15.31 3.29 5.85
C ILE A 6 -14.40 2.55 4.90
N ILE A 7 -14.06 1.31 5.22
CA ILE A 7 -13.19 0.47 4.38
C ILE A 7 -13.82 -0.92 4.18
N THR A 8 -13.45 -1.58 3.10
CA THR A 8 -14.00 -2.89 2.74
C THR A 8 -13.73 -3.95 3.83
N SER A 9 -12.48 -4.05 4.28
CA SER A 9 -12.01 -4.93 5.35
C SER A 9 -10.70 -4.37 5.93
N LEU A 10 -10.12 -5.04 6.92
CA LEU A 10 -8.79 -4.75 7.47
C LEU A 10 -7.84 -5.94 7.24
N GLU A 11 -7.89 -6.52 6.04
CA GLU A 11 -6.97 -7.56 5.59
C GLU A 11 -5.56 -6.97 5.34
N LEU A 12 -4.62 -7.82 4.89
CA LEU A 12 -3.29 -7.35 4.51
C LEU A 12 -3.31 -6.60 3.17
N GLY A 13 -3.13 -5.29 3.22
CA GLY A 13 -3.08 -4.42 2.04
C GLY A 13 -2.54 -3.03 2.38
N GLY A 14 -2.13 -2.29 1.33
CA GLY A 14 -1.55 -0.96 1.51
C GLY A 14 -2.54 0.10 2.01
N ALA A 15 -3.81 0.03 1.62
CA ALA A 15 -4.85 0.93 2.09
C ALA A 15 -5.17 0.68 3.58
N GLU A 16 -5.22 -0.60 3.94
CA GLU A 16 -5.47 -1.06 5.30
C GLU A 16 -4.31 -0.67 6.23
N ARG A 17 -3.06 -0.89 5.78
CA ARG A 17 -1.87 -0.46 6.54
C ARG A 17 -1.82 1.06 6.71
N LEU A 18 -2.18 1.82 5.68
CA LEU A 18 -2.29 3.28 5.82
C LEU A 18 -3.25 3.66 6.95
N LEU A 19 -4.43 3.04 7.03
CA LEU A 19 -5.42 3.36 8.06
C LEU A 19 -4.94 3.03 9.46
N THR A 20 -4.10 1.99 9.64
CA THR A 20 -3.53 1.67 10.97
C THR A 20 -2.64 2.76 11.52
N GLU A 21 -2.09 3.61 10.67
CA GLU A 21 -1.27 4.75 11.06
C GLU A 21 -2.04 6.07 11.03
N LEU A 22 -2.84 6.29 9.99
CA LEU A 22 -3.60 7.52 9.76
C LEU A 22 -4.60 7.80 10.88
N VAL A 23 -5.42 6.80 11.21
CA VAL A 23 -6.55 6.96 12.14
C VAL A 23 -6.09 7.24 13.57
N PRO A 24 -5.10 6.51 14.14
CA PRO A 24 -4.56 6.85 15.46
C PRO A 24 -3.88 8.22 15.49
N TYR A 25 -3.22 8.64 14.41
CA TYR A 25 -2.65 9.98 14.34
C TYR A 25 -3.73 11.05 14.39
N GLN A 26 -4.81 10.92 13.62
CA GLN A 26 -5.94 11.85 13.65
C GLN A 26 -6.58 11.92 15.06
N LYS A 27 -6.73 10.78 15.73
CA LYS A 27 -7.19 10.71 17.12
C LYS A 27 -6.25 11.46 18.08
N SER A 28 -4.94 11.30 17.92
CA SER A 28 -3.93 11.99 18.74
C SER A 28 -3.96 13.52 18.58
N LYS A 29 -4.55 14.01 17.47
CA LYS A 29 -4.80 15.44 17.22
C LYS A 29 -6.10 15.96 17.81
N GLY A 30 -6.79 15.15 18.62
CA GLY A 30 -8.03 15.51 19.31
C GLY A 30 -9.28 15.34 18.46
N HIS A 31 -9.22 14.66 17.32
CA HIS A 31 -10.40 14.34 16.54
C HIS A 31 -11.10 13.09 17.05
N PHE A 32 -12.43 13.08 16.97
CA PHE A 32 -13.20 11.86 17.17
C PHE A 32 -13.17 11.04 15.90
N VAL A 33 -12.63 9.84 15.94
CA VAL A 33 -12.45 9.00 14.76
C VAL A 33 -12.93 7.58 15.02
N LYS A 34 -13.76 7.07 14.11
CA LYS A 34 -14.14 5.65 14.06
C LYS A 34 -13.82 5.04 12.71
N VAL A 35 -13.67 3.72 12.68
CA VAL A 35 -13.52 2.95 11.45
C VAL A 35 -14.69 1.97 11.33
N MET A 36 -15.37 2.00 10.20
CA MET A 36 -16.38 1.01 9.83
C MET A 36 -15.82 0.08 8.76
N ILE A 37 -15.93 -1.23 9.00
CA ILE A 37 -15.56 -2.27 8.04
C ILE A 37 -16.81 -3.01 7.57
N LEU A 38 -16.82 -3.39 6.28
CA LEU A 38 -17.95 -4.14 5.70
C LEU A 38 -17.88 -5.62 6.05
N SER A 39 -16.65 -6.14 6.30
CA SER A 39 -16.41 -7.51 6.75
C SER A 39 -15.19 -7.56 7.67
N ASP A 40 -15.26 -8.38 8.72
CA ASP A 40 -14.12 -8.65 9.61
C ASP A 40 -13.39 -9.95 9.27
N ARG A 41 -13.81 -10.64 8.20
CA ARG A 41 -13.13 -11.85 7.72
C ARG A 41 -11.70 -11.51 7.29
N GLY A 42 -10.72 -12.19 7.87
CA GLY A 42 -9.31 -11.95 7.58
C GLY A 42 -8.79 -10.56 8.02
N ALA A 43 -9.48 -9.88 8.92
CA ALA A 43 -9.17 -8.52 9.38
C ALA A 43 -7.95 -8.49 10.32
N VAL A 44 -6.75 -8.69 9.77
CA VAL A 44 -5.47 -8.79 10.49
C VAL A 44 -5.17 -7.51 11.29
N PHE A 45 -5.50 -6.35 10.75
CA PHE A 45 -5.23 -5.05 11.36
C PHE A 45 -6.32 -4.57 12.33
N LYS A 46 -7.43 -5.31 12.48
CA LYS A 46 -8.53 -4.92 13.38
C LYS A 46 -8.06 -4.79 14.82
N LYS A 47 -7.40 -5.84 15.34
CA LYS A 47 -6.90 -5.85 16.72
C LYS A 47 -5.87 -4.74 16.97
N GLU A 48 -4.98 -4.48 16.03
CA GLU A 48 -3.97 -3.43 16.14
C GLU A 48 -4.62 -2.04 16.34
N LEU A 49 -5.68 -1.74 15.58
CA LEU A 49 -6.43 -0.50 15.73
C LEU A 49 -7.20 -0.45 17.07
N GLU A 50 -7.83 -1.55 17.47
CA GLU A 50 -8.54 -1.65 18.76
C GLU A 50 -7.59 -1.46 19.95
N ASP A 51 -6.39 -2.07 19.90
CA ASP A 51 -5.34 -1.92 20.92
C ASP A 51 -4.82 -0.45 21.00
N ARG A 52 -4.89 0.31 19.89
CA ARG A 52 -4.61 1.76 19.84
C ARG A 52 -5.84 2.62 20.20
N GLY A 53 -6.90 1.98 20.70
CA GLY A 53 -8.11 2.62 21.20
C GLY A 53 -9.01 3.19 20.11
N ILE A 54 -8.97 2.66 18.89
CA ILE A 54 -9.87 3.05 17.80
C ILE A 54 -11.11 2.15 17.84
N GLU A 55 -12.29 2.74 17.87
CA GLU A 55 -13.54 2.01 17.79
C GLU A 55 -13.78 1.48 16.37
N ILE A 56 -13.96 0.17 16.25
CA ILE A 56 -14.24 -0.50 14.98
C ILE A 56 -15.70 -0.95 14.95
N VAL A 57 -16.43 -0.53 13.93
CA VAL A 57 -17.81 -0.95 13.68
C VAL A 57 -17.82 -1.93 12.52
N VAL A 58 -18.41 -3.11 12.71
CA VAL A 58 -18.60 -4.10 11.63
C VAL A 58 -20.00 -3.98 11.08
N ALA A 59 -20.15 -3.95 9.75
CA ALA A 59 -21.45 -3.95 9.10
C ALA A 59 -22.23 -5.22 9.47
N LYS A 60 -23.55 -5.10 9.71
CA LYS A 60 -24.40 -6.21 10.17
C LYS A 60 -24.35 -7.46 9.28
N SER A 61 -24.19 -7.27 7.98
CA SER A 61 -24.11 -8.37 7.01
C SER A 61 -22.82 -9.18 7.10
N ASN A 62 -21.78 -8.58 7.65
CA ASN A 62 -20.40 -9.10 7.60
C ASN A 62 -20.00 -9.63 6.22
N SER A 63 -20.43 -8.91 5.17
CA SER A 63 -20.20 -9.28 3.76
C SER A 63 -19.99 -8.03 2.91
N ILE A 64 -18.90 -8.01 2.17
CA ILE A 64 -18.51 -6.86 1.34
C ILE A 64 -19.50 -6.57 0.20
N LYS A 65 -20.27 -7.59 -0.25
CA LYS A 65 -21.17 -7.50 -1.40
C LYS A 65 -22.64 -7.29 -1.03
N SER A 66 -22.97 -7.24 0.25
CA SER A 66 -24.37 -7.15 0.68
C SER A 66 -24.92 -5.74 0.49
N PHE A 67 -26.10 -5.62 -0.12
CA PHE A 67 -26.87 -4.37 -0.22
C PHE A 67 -27.23 -3.80 1.17
N SER A 68 -27.34 -4.65 2.20
CA SER A 68 -27.63 -4.21 3.58
C SER A 68 -26.52 -3.34 4.18
N ASN A 69 -25.34 -3.28 3.55
CA ASN A 69 -24.27 -2.36 3.92
C ASN A 69 -24.72 -0.90 3.82
N ILE A 70 -25.59 -0.56 2.87
CA ILE A 70 -26.16 0.78 2.74
C ILE A 70 -26.85 1.17 4.05
N PHE A 71 -27.74 0.32 4.56
CA PHE A 71 -28.47 0.59 5.79
C PHE A 71 -27.55 0.56 7.04
N SER A 72 -26.53 -0.30 7.03
CA SER A 72 -25.52 -0.32 8.11
C SER A 72 -24.75 0.99 8.17
N ILE A 73 -24.34 1.54 7.02
CA ILE A 73 -23.65 2.84 6.91
C ILE A 73 -24.60 3.98 7.33
N VAL A 74 -25.82 4.02 6.81
CA VAL A 74 -26.82 5.05 7.19
C VAL A 74 -27.09 5.05 8.68
N ASN A 75 -27.26 3.87 9.29
CA ASN A 75 -27.48 3.75 10.72
C ASN A 75 -26.28 4.25 11.53
N GLU A 76 -25.04 3.95 11.12
CA GLU A 76 -23.86 4.42 11.80
C GLU A 76 -23.70 5.94 11.67
N ILE A 77 -23.92 6.48 10.46
CA ILE A 77 -23.86 7.93 10.22
C ILE A 77 -24.91 8.69 11.06
N LYS A 78 -26.09 8.11 11.28
CA LYS A 78 -27.17 8.73 12.07
C LYS A 78 -26.94 8.64 13.57
N LYS A 79 -26.21 7.64 14.08
CA LYS A 79 -25.89 7.50 15.51
C LYS A 79 -25.00 8.62 16.02
N GLU A 80 -23.99 8.98 15.23
CA GLU A 80 -23.03 10.03 15.52
C GLU A 80 -23.21 11.18 14.54
N ASN A 81 -22.96 12.38 14.96
CA ASN A 81 -22.99 13.52 14.06
C ASN A 81 -21.62 13.73 13.43
N TYR A 82 -21.27 12.86 12.46
CA TYR A 82 -19.99 12.99 11.75
C TYR A 82 -19.96 14.23 10.85
N ASP A 83 -18.81 14.89 10.82
CA ASP A 83 -18.53 15.98 9.90
C ASP A 83 -18.04 15.44 8.55
N ILE A 84 -17.22 14.39 8.61
CA ILE A 84 -16.55 13.75 7.47
C ILE A 84 -16.89 12.26 7.42
N VAL A 85 -17.26 11.78 6.24
CA VAL A 85 -17.39 10.36 5.89
C VAL A 85 -16.40 10.05 4.79
N HIS A 86 -15.38 9.25 5.08
CA HIS A 86 -14.29 8.96 4.17
C HIS A 86 -14.24 7.48 3.78
N ALA A 87 -14.51 7.19 2.50
CA ALA A 87 -14.57 5.84 1.97
C ALA A 87 -13.23 5.41 1.33
N HIS A 88 -12.81 4.17 1.61
CA HIS A 88 -11.61 3.55 1.06
C HIS A 88 -11.96 2.22 0.40
N LEU A 89 -11.39 1.95 -0.77
CA LEU A 89 -11.62 0.76 -1.57
C LEU A 89 -13.04 0.64 -2.16
N VAL A 90 -13.11 -0.10 -3.25
CA VAL A 90 -14.25 -0.13 -4.19
C VAL A 90 -15.60 -0.38 -3.53
N HIS A 91 -15.72 -1.45 -2.73
CA HIS A 91 -17.03 -1.79 -2.15
C HIS A 91 -17.49 -0.74 -1.13
N ALA A 92 -16.57 -0.21 -0.32
CA ALA A 92 -16.89 0.86 0.61
C ALA A 92 -17.27 2.16 -0.13
N GLN A 93 -16.57 2.51 -1.22
CA GLN A 93 -16.92 3.66 -2.08
C GLN A 93 -18.36 3.54 -2.60
N TYR A 94 -18.73 2.36 -3.13
CA TYR A 94 -20.04 2.12 -3.72
C TYR A 94 -21.15 2.22 -2.67
N TRP A 95 -21.03 1.50 -1.56
CA TRP A 95 -22.05 1.51 -0.52
C TRP A 95 -22.16 2.87 0.18
N THR A 96 -21.03 3.57 0.37
CA THR A 96 -21.04 4.93 0.93
C THR A 96 -21.75 5.92 0.02
N ARG A 97 -21.51 5.86 -1.30
CA ARG A 97 -22.21 6.70 -2.25
C ARG A 97 -23.73 6.46 -2.22
N LEU A 98 -24.16 5.21 -2.19
CA LEU A 98 -25.58 4.87 -2.10
C LEU A 98 -26.18 5.26 -0.75
N ALA A 99 -25.45 5.12 0.35
CA ALA A 99 -25.88 5.58 1.67
C ALA A 99 -26.02 7.12 1.71
N LYS A 100 -25.13 7.88 1.03
CA LYS A 100 -25.26 9.35 0.91
C LYS A 100 -26.62 9.78 0.32
N LEU A 101 -27.22 8.99 -0.56
CA LEU A 101 -28.56 9.31 -1.12
C LEU A 101 -29.69 9.27 -0.07
N LEU A 102 -29.45 8.58 1.04
CA LEU A 102 -30.39 8.41 2.17
C LEU A 102 -30.00 9.26 3.37
N ASP A 103 -28.92 10.07 3.24
CA ASP A 103 -28.49 11.01 4.29
C ASP A 103 -29.13 12.37 4.06
N ASP A 104 -29.80 12.87 5.08
CA ASP A 104 -30.52 14.14 5.08
C ASP A 104 -29.68 15.32 5.61
N LYS A 105 -28.45 15.06 6.06
CA LYS A 105 -27.55 16.07 6.64
C LYS A 105 -26.46 16.52 5.67
N LYS A 106 -26.08 17.78 5.79
CA LYS A 106 -24.91 18.33 5.08
C LYS A 106 -23.62 17.88 5.80
N ARG A 107 -23.02 16.78 5.34
CA ARG A 107 -21.67 16.36 5.72
C ARG A 107 -20.81 16.20 4.47
N LYS A 108 -19.52 16.17 4.63
CA LYS A 108 -18.61 16.01 3.50
C LYS A 108 -18.26 14.55 3.30
N TYR A 109 -18.42 14.10 2.08
CA TYR A 109 -18.12 12.74 1.64
C TYR A 109 -16.85 12.74 0.80
N ILE A 110 -15.84 12.03 1.26
CA ILE A 110 -14.52 11.97 0.64
C ILE A 110 -14.22 10.52 0.30
N THR A 111 -13.46 10.30 -0.75
CA THR A 111 -12.97 8.96 -1.08
C THR A 111 -11.50 9.00 -1.46
N THR A 112 -10.77 7.89 -1.14
CA THR A 112 -9.40 7.70 -1.60
C THR A 112 -9.33 6.52 -2.57
N GLU A 113 -8.74 6.75 -3.75
CA GLU A 113 -8.37 5.71 -4.71
C GLU A 113 -6.94 5.24 -4.44
N HIS A 114 -6.79 3.92 -4.25
CA HIS A 114 -5.53 3.28 -3.86
C HIS A 114 -4.86 2.47 -4.98
N SER A 115 -5.43 2.49 -6.19
CA SER A 115 -4.95 1.64 -7.28
C SER A 115 -4.93 2.36 -8.63
N THR A 116 -3.88 2.15 -9.40
CA THR A 116 -3.79 2.60 -10.80
C THR A 116 -4.63 1.76 -11.75
N SER A 117 -4.98 0.52 -11.36
CA SER A 117 -5.71 -0.40 -12.23
C SER A 117 -6.57 -1.36 -11.42
N ASN A 118 -7.72 -1.70 -11.96
CA ASN A 118 -8.54 -2.82 -11.47
C ASN A 118 -9.36 -3.41 -12.63
N ARG A 119 -9.78 -4.69 -12.48
CA ARG A 119 -10.48 -5.45 -13.54
C ARG A 119 -11.78 -4.80 -14.01
N ARG A 120 -12.45 -3.99 -13.20
CA ARG A 120 -13.70 -3.32 -13.59
C ARG A 120 -13.50 -2.28 -14.68
N ARG A 121 -12.27 -1.72 -14.80
CA ARG A 121 -11.91 -0.73 -15.83
C ARG A 121 -11.83 -1.31 -17.24
N ASP A 122 -12.03 -2.62 -17.40
CA ASP A 122 -12.14 -3.25 -18.72
C ASP A 122 -13.56 -3.16 -19.31
N SER A 123 -14.54 -2.69 -18.55
CA SER A 123 -15.97 -2.67 -18.95
C SER A 123 -16.54 -1.26 -19.07
N LYS A 124 -17.06 -0.90 -20.27
CA LYS A 124 -17.75 0.38 -20.51
C LYS A 124 -18.96 0.59 -19.59
N LEU A 125 -19.70 -0.49 -19.27
CA LEU A 125 -20.83 -0.42 -18.33
C LEU A 125 -20.34 0.00 -16.94
N MET A 126 -19.24 -0.59 -16.48
CA MET A 126 -18.65 -0.23 -15.18
C MET A 126 -18.17 1.21 -15.15
N ARG A 127 -17.73 1.77 -16.29
CA ARG A 127 -17.38 3.20 -16.38
C ARG A 127 -18.58 4.10 -16.04
N GLY A 128 -19.75 3.81 -16.61
CA GLY A 128 -20.98 4.56 -16.29
C GLY A 128 -21.35 4.49 -14.81
N ILE A 129 -21.25 3.31 -14.22
CA ILE A 129 -21.47 3.10 -12.79
C ILE A 129 -20.45 3.90 -11.97
N ASP A 130 -19.17 3.80 -12.30
CA ASP A 130 -18.09 4.53 -11.59
C ASP A 130 -18.26 6.05 -11.71
N LYS A 131 -18.64 6.59 -12.88
CA LYS A 131 -18.99 8.01 -13.04
C LYS A 131 -20.08 8.45 -12.05
N PHE A 132 -21.15 7.66 -11.92
CA PHE A 132 -22.22 7.93 -10.96
C PHE A 132 -21.73 7.83 -9.50
N ILE A 133 -20.92 6.82 -9.17
CA ILE A 133 -20.38 6.62 -7.82
C ILE A 133 -19.48 7.79 -7.43
N PHE A 134 -18.49 8.11 -8.26
CA PHE A 134 -17.51 9.14 -7.95
C PHE A 134 -18.08 10.58 -8.01
N SER A 135 -19.14 10.82 -8.79
CA SER A 135 -19.84 12.13 -8.79
C SER A 135 -20.49 12.48 -7.45
N GLY A 136 -20.65 11.51 -6.58
CA GLY A 136 -21.27 11.72 -5.26
C GLY A 136 -20.29 12.10 -4.15
N PHE A 137 -19.01 12.10 -4.40
CA PHE A 137 -18.02 12.52 -3.42
C PHE A 137 -17.66 13.99 -3.62
N ASP A 138 -17.53 14.71 -2.51
CA ASP A 138 -17.14 16.13 -2.51
C ASP A 138 -15.66 16.27 -2.88
N LYS A 139 -14.82 15.30 -2.46
CA LYS A 139 -13.41 15.18 -2.87
C LYS A 139 -13.03 13.72 -3.16
N ILE A 140 -12.15 13.58 -4.14
CA ILE A 140 -11.56 12.31 -4.57
C ILE A 140 -10.06 12.42 -4.42
N VAL A 141 -9.53 11.76 -3.41
CA VAL A 141 -8.09 11.72 -3.16
C VAL A 141 -7.46 10.58 -3.93
N SER A 142 -6.33 10.82 -4.54
CA SER A 142 -5.48 9.80 -5.17
C SER A 142 -4.13 9.72 -4.46
N ILE A 143 -3.63 8.50 -4.29
CA ILE A 143 -2.36 8.28 -3.55
C ILE A 143 -1.10 8.59 -4.35
N SER A 144 -1.24 8.92 -5.64
CA SER A 144 -0.15 9.29 -6.54
C SER A 144 -0.70 9.97 -7.80
N GLU A 145 0.16 10.68 -8.54
CA GLU A 145 -0.18 11.23 -9.85
C GLU A 145 -0.63 10.15 -10.82
N ALA A 146 0.04 9.00 -10.81
CA ALA A 146 -0.32 7.87 -11.66
C ALA A 146 -1.73 7.35 -11.36
N THR A 147 -2.09 7.29 -10.06
CA THR A 147 -3.44 6.87 -9.64
C THR A 147 -4.47 7.91 -10.04
N GLN A 148 -4.18 9.21 -9.85
CA GLN A 148 -5.09 10.28 -10.25
C GLN A 148 -5.31 10.29 -11.76
N LYS A 149 -4.25 10.32 -12.55
CA LYS A 149 -4.33 10.31 -14.00
C LYS A 149 -5.15 9.14 -14.52
N SER A 150 -4.85 7.93 -14.03
CA SER A 150 -5.59 6.72 -14.41
C SER A 150 -7.08 6.79 -14.05
N LEU A 151 -7.44 7.40 -12.90
CA LEU A 151 -8.82 7.56 -12.49
C LEU A 151 -9.54 8.64 -13.32
N GLN A 152 -8.88 9.78 -13.56
CA GLN A 152 -9.41 10.87 -14.40
C GLN A 152 -9.69 10.41 -15.83
N GLU A 153 -8.75 9.68 -16.44
CA GLU A 153 -8.92 9.07 -17.77
C GLU A 153 -10.09 8.07 -17.78
N TRP A 154 -10.21 7.26 -16.73
CA TRP A 154 -11.31 6.31 -16.60
C TRP A 154 -12.67 6.99 -16.46
N LEU A 155 -12.75 8.03 -15.63
CA LEU A 155 -13.99 8.78 -15.39
C LEU A 155 -14.28 9.81 -16.49
N GLU A 156 -13.32 10.07 -17.40
CA GLU A 156 -13.38 11.17 -18.37
C GLU A 156 -13.72 12.50 -17.68
N ARG A 157 -13.04 12.76 -16.57
CA ARG A 157 -13.32 13.89 -15.68
C ARG A 157 -12.02 14.42 -15.10
N ASP A 158 -11.81 15.73 -15.21
CA ASP A 158 -10.71 16.47 -14.62
C ASP A 158 -11.23 17.80 -14.09
N ASP A 159 -11.49 17.87 -12.80
CA ASP A 159 -12.03 19.04 -12.12
C ASP A 159 -11.44 19.20 -10.71
N ASN A 160 -11.82 20.26 -10.02
CA ASN A 160 -11.32 20.60 -8.69
C ASN A 160 -11.73 19.62 -7.57
N SER A 161 -12.45 18.56 -7.88
CA SER A 161 -12.76 17.51 -6.89
C SER A 161 -11.60 16.54 -6.66
N PHE A 162 -10.62 16.49 -7.55
CA PHE A 162 -9.45 15.63 -7.43
C PHE A 162 -8.33 16.29 -6.63
N GLU A 163 -7.68 15.51 -5.78
CA GLU A 163 -6.52 15.94 -5.00
C GLU A 163 -5.55 14.79 -4.81
N ILE A 164 -4.25 15.08 -4.73
CA ILE A 164 -3.22 14.07 -4.49
C ILE A 164 -2.76 14.21 -3.04
N ILE A 165 -2.87 13.12 -2.28
CA ILE A 165 -2.25 12.99 -0.96
C ILE A 165 -1.48 11.67 -0.95
N TYR A 166 -0.16 11.77 -0.97
CA TYR A 166 0.70 10.60 -0.92
C TYR A 166 0.53 9.82 0.37
N ASN A 167 0.60 8.50 0.27
CA ASN A 167 0.64 7.66 1.45
C ASN A 167 1.88 7.95 2.31
N GLY A 168 1.71 7.78 3.61
CA GLY A 168 2.79 7.92 4.58
C GLY A 168 2.96 6.67 5.43
N ILE A 169 4.15 6.52 6.01
CA ILE A 169 4.51 5.45 6.95
C ILE A 169 5.09 6.04 8.24
N ASP A 170 5.10 5.26 9.31
CA ASP A 170 5.93 5.60 10.49
C ASP A 170 7.40 5.26 10.20
N ILE A 171 8.14 6.26 9.73
CA ILE A 171 9.56 6.11 9.37
C ILE A 171 10.39 5.65 10.57
N LYS A 172 10.04 6.07 11.80
CA LYS A 172 10.81 5.71 12.99
C LYS A 172 10.75 4.21 13.27
N GLU A 173 9.62 3.57 13.02
CA GLU A 173 9.47 2.12 13.15
C GLU A 173 10.53 1.37 12.34
N PHE A 174 10.80 1.82 11.10
CA PHE A 174 11.78 1.20 10.20
C PHE A 174 13.22 1.60 10.51
N GLN A 175 13.44 2.84 10.91
CA GLN A 175 14.80 3.32 11.24
C GLN A 175 15.36 2.70 12.51
N LEU A 176 14.53 2.53 13.55
CA LEU A 176 14.92 2.08 14.88
C LEU A 176 14.82 0.56 15.07
N SER A 177 14.28 -0.16 14.10
CA SER A 177 14.20 -1.61 14.17
C SER A 177 15.58 -2.26 14.16
N GLU A 178 15.79 -3.21 15.05
CA GLU A 178 16.98 -4.05 15.07
C GLU A 178 16.88 -5.15 14.01
N PRO A 179 17.96 -5.40 13.23
CA PRO A 179 17.96 -6.48 12.25
C PRO A 179 17.92 -7.85 12.92
N TYR A 180 17.61 -8.87 12.18
CA TYR A 180 17.91 -10.25 12.53
C TYR A 180 19.38 -10.56 12.28
N ASP A 181 19.94 -11.53 13.03
CA ASP A 181 21.10 -12.27 12.54
C ASP A 181 20.64 -13.03 11.26
N LYS A 182 21.40 -12.92 10.16
CA LYS A 182 21.04 -13.60 8.91
C LYS A 182 20.91 -15.11 9.09
N ASN A 183 21.66 -15.70 10.05
CA ASN A 183 21.56 -17.13 10.38
C ASN A 183 20.19 -17.51 10.93
N GLU A 184 19.47 -16.62 11.64
CA GLU A 184 18.09 -16.86 12.09
C GLU A 184 17.13 -17.04 10.90
N LEU A 185 17.45 -16.43 9.78
CA LEU A 185 16.74 -16.63 8.51
C LEU A 185 17.32 -17.79 7.69
N GLY A 186 18.38 -18.47 8.21
CA GLY A 186 19.12 -19.51 7.54
C GLY A 186 19.87 -19.03 6.29
N ILE A 187 20.34 -17.79 6.33
CA ILE A 187 21.23 -17.15 5.36
C ILE A 187 22.59 -17.00 6.04
N LYS A 188 23.68 -17.31 5.38
CA LYS A 188 25.02 -17.12 5.94
C LYS A 188 25.35 -15.64 6.03
N GLU A 189 26.17 -15.25 7.02
CA GLU A 189 26.53 -13.85 7.26
C GLU A 189 27.20 -13.19 6.04
N ASP A 190 28.04 -13.93 5.34
CA ASP A 190 28.77 -13.48 4.15
C ASP A 190 27.99 -13.61 2.83
N ASP A 191 26.72 -14.06 2.88
CA ASP A 191 25.81 -14.06 1.73
C ASP A 191 25.13 -12.69 1.59
N TYR A 192 24.87 -12.28 0.33
CA TYR A 192 24.09 -11.10 0.01
C TYR A 192 22.61 -11.41 0.03
N LEU A 193 21.87 -10.78 0.92
CA LEU A 193 20.44 -10.97 1.09
C LEU A 193 19.63 -9.98 0.22
N VAL A 194 19.06 -10.47 -0.85
CA VAL A 194 18.06 -9.74 -1.65
C VAL A 194 16.67 -10.07 -1.12
N MET A 195 15.87 -9.09 -0.82
CA MET A 195 14.53 -9.28 -0.25
C MET A 195 13.45 -8.64 -1.10
N MET A 196 12.33 -9.35 -1.26
CA MET A 196 11.11 -8.79 -1.83
C MET A 196 9.93 -9.04 -0.89
N VAL A 197 9.31 -7.96 -0.43
CA VAL A 197 8.12 -7.99 0.42
C VAL A 197 6.90 -7.63 -0.41
N SER A 198 6.04 -8.61 -0.71
CA SER A 198 4.82 -8.38 -1.49
C SER A 198 3.93 -9.61 -1.49
N ARG A 199 2.63 -9.43 -1.77
CA ARG A 199 1.73 -10.56 -2.07
C ARG A 199 2.14 -11.26 -3.36
N PHE A 200 2.06 -12.58 -3.42
CA PHE A 200 2.25 -13.34 -4.65
C PHE A 200 1.07 -13.14 -5.60
N HIS A 201 1.20 -12.10 -6.42
CA HIS A 201 0.18 -11.67 -7.36
C HIS A 201 0.83 -11.31 -8.70
N GLN A 202 0.10 -11.48 -9.81
CA GLN A 202 0.61 -11.24 -11.16
C GLN A 202 1.26 -9.85 -11.33
N SER A 203 0.71 -8.81 -10.66
CA SER A 203 1.28 -7.47 -10.73
C SER A 203 2.65 -7.34 -10.10
N LYS A 204 3.08 -8.28 -9.24
CA LYS A 204 4.31 -8.16 -8.43
C LYS A 204 5.53 -8.87 -9.02
N ASN A 205 5.34 -9.69 -10.06
CA ASN A 205 6.40 -10.29 -10.87
C ASN A 205 7.52 -11.01 -10.07
N GLN A 206 7.16 -11.79 -9.05
CA GLN A 206 8.14 -12.58 -8.29
C GLN A 206 8.92 -13.57 -9.16
N LEU A 207 8.30 -14.08 -10.23
CA LEU A 207 8.99 -14.92 -11.21
C LEU A 207 10.19 -14.23 -11.85
N GLY A 208 10.04 -12.96 -12.25
CA GLY A 208 11.14 -12.18 -12.82
C GLY A 208 12.27 -11.93 -11.82
N VAL A 209 11.95 -11.81 -10.50
CA VAL A 209 12.99 -11.70 -9.47
C VAL A 209 13.71 -13.04 -9.26
N ALA A 210 12.98 -14.15 -9.25
CA ALA A 210 13.58 -15.49 -9.20
C ALA A 210 14.44 -15.78 -10.45
N GLU A 211 14.02 -15.32 -11.62
CA GLU A 211 14.79 -15.41 -12.86
C GLU A 211 16.09 -14.61 -12.79
N ALA A 212 16.03 -13.37 -12.23
CA ALA A 212 17.22 -12.55 -12.05
C ALA A 212 18.31 -13.24 -11.21
N LEU A 213 17.92 -14.09 -10.25
CA LEU A 213 18.84 -14.85 -9.42
C LEU A 213 19.74 -15.82 -10.24
N MET A 214 19.31 -16.26 -11.42
CA MET A 214 20.10 -17.11 -12.30
C MET A 214 21.34 -16.39 -12.87
N TRP A 215 21.30 -15.05 -12.92
CA TRP A 215 22.38 -14.19 -13.42
C TRP A 215 23.29 -13.66 -12.30
N LEU A 216 23.00 -14.03 -11.03
CA LEU A 216 23.73 -13.60 -9.86
C LEU A 216 24.65 -14.69 -9.33
N PRO A 217 25.84 -14.37 -8.79
CA PRO A 217 26.70 -15.31 -8.10
C PRO A 217 25.97 -16.09 -6.99
N VAL A 218 26.48 -17.27 -6.65
CA VAL A 218 25.87 -18.21 -5.68
C VAL A 218 25.69 -17.61 -4.28
N LYS A 219 26.50 -16.61 -3.91
CA LYS A 219 26.40 -15.87 -2.64
C LYS A 219 25.14 -15.02 -2.53
N TYR A 220 24.44 -14.70 -3.63
CA TYR A 220 23.18 -14.00 -3.55
C TYR A 220 22.06 -14.95 -3.17
N LYS A 221 21.35 -14.61 -2.10
CA LYS A 221 20.18 -15.31 -1.59
C LYS A 221 18.96 -14.41 -1.73
N LEU A 222 17.84 -14.99 -2.10
CA LEU A 222 16.58 -14.30 -2.30
C LEU A 222 15.59 -14.73 -1.22
N VAL A 223 14.99 -13.75 -0.56
CA VAL A 223 13.93 -13.97 0.43
C VAL A 223 12.66 -13.30 -0.06
N PHE A 224 11.62 -14.09 -0.24
CA PHE A 224 10.27 -13.61 -0.47
C PHE A 224 9.49 -13.57 0.84
N VAL A 225 8.85 -12.43 1.11
CA VAL A 225 7.98 -12.23 2.28
C VAL A 225 6.58 -11.89 1.78
N GLY A 226 5.59 -12.64 2.23
CA GLY A 226 4.19 -12.54 1.83
C GLY A 226 3.65 -13.88 1.36
N ASP A 227 2.40 -13.90 0.99
CA ASP A 227 1.69 -15.07 0.47
C ASP A 227 0.89 -14.72 -0.79
N GLY A 228 0.23 -15.68 -1.38
CA GLY A 228 -0.69 -15.47 -2.48
C GLY A 228 -0.71 -16.57 -3.51
N LYS A 229 -1.65 -16.46 -4.44
CA LYS A 229 -1.99 -17.56 -5.39
C LYS A 229 -0.86 -18.00 -6.31
N LEU A 230 0.14 -17.16 -6.54
CA LEU A 230 1.27 -17.47 -7.43
C LEU A 230 2.51 -17.98 -6.69
N GLU A 231 2.44 -18.18 -5.37
CA GLU A 231 3.59 -18.68 -4.59
C GLU A 231 4.05 -20.06 -5.07
N ASP A 232 3.10 -20.98 -5.30
CA ASP A 232 3.41 -22.34 -5.78
C ASP A 232 4.03 -22.33 -7.19
N ASP A 233 3.62 -21.40 -8.05
CA ASP A 233 4.20 -21.29 -9.40
C ASP A 233 5.65 -20.79 -9.32
N VAL A 234 5.94 -19.83 -8.42
CA VAL A 234 7.30 -19.37 -8.18
C VAL A 234 8.17 -20.49 -7.57
N LYS A 235 7.64 -21.26 -6.61
CA LYS A 235 8.34 -22.44 -6.04
C LYS A 235 8.67 -23.46 -7.10
N LYS A 236 7.71 -23.83 -7.96
CA LYS A 236 7.93 -24.77 -9.08
C LYS A 236 9.00 -24.25 -10.04
N TYR A 237 8.97 -22.96 -10.35
CA TYR A 237 10.02 -22.35 -11.17
C TYR A 237 11.40 -22.47 -10.52
N CYS A 238 11.52 -22.16 -9.23
CA CYS A 238 12.77 -22.31 -8.48
C CYS A 238 13.26 -23.76 -8.42
N GLN A 239 12.36 -24.71 -8.24
CA GLN A 239 12.70 -26.16 -8.26
C GLN A 239 13.24 -26.58 -9.62
N LYS A 240 12.53 -26.23 -10.71
CA LYS A 240 12.92 -26.57 -12.09
C LYS A 240 14.31 -26.03 -12.46
N ASN A 241 14.68 -24.85 -11.91
CA ASN A 241 15.94 -24.18 -12.23
C ASN A 241 17.02 -24.36 -11.14
N ASN A 242 16.86 -25.31 -10.21
CA ASN A 242 17.80 -25.60 -9.11
C ASN A 242 18.13 -24.42 -8.21
N LEU A 243 17.17 -23.50 -8.00
CA LEU A 243 17.34 -22.28 -7.20
C LEU A 243 16.92 -22.44 -5.73
N MET A 244 16.29 -23.57 -5.34
CA MET A 244 15.73 -23.75 -3.99
C MET A 244 16.74 -23.59 -2.85
N SER A 245 18.01 -23.90 -3.07
CA SER A 245 19.09 -23.67 -2.08
C SER A 245 19.47 -22.19 -1.90
N ARG A 246 18.94 -21.32 -2.76
CA ARG A 246 19.21 -19.87 -2.78
C ARG A 246 17.98 -19.02 -2.51
N VAL A 247 16.78 -19.62 -2.43
CA VAL A 247 15.51 -18.90 -2.27
C VAL A 247 14.81 -19.37 -1.00
N LYS A 248 14.28 -18.42 -0.23
CA LYS A 248 13.45 -18.70 0.94
C LYS A 248 12.09 -17.99 0.81
N PHE A 249 11.07 -18.66 1.30
CA PHE A 249 9.70 -18.19 1.36
C PHE A 249 9.29 -18.12 2.84
N LEU A 250 9.11 -16.91 3.37
CA LEU A 250 8.81 -16.71 4.79
C LEU A 250 7.31 -16.62 5.09
N GLY A 251 6.47 -16.69 4.02
CA GLY A 251 5.03 -16.48 4.18
C GLY A 251 4.69 -15.08 4.70
N MET A 252 3.49 -14.95 5.26
CA MET A 252 3.06 -13.69 5.88
C MET A 252 3.84 -13.40 7.16
N ARG A 253 4.33 -12.16 7.28
CA ARG A 253 5.08 -11.69 8.45
C ARG A 253 4.51 -10.36 8.94
N LYS A 254 4.63 -10.08 10.25
CA LYS A 254 4.27 -8.80 10.86
C LYS A 254 5.48 -7.94 11.19
N ASP A 255 6.64 -8.55 11.29
CA ASP A 255 7.93 -7.96 11.66
C ASP A 255 8.71 -7.43 10.44
N ILE A 256 7.98 -6.85 9.49
CA ILE A 256 8.54 -6.30 8.25
C ILE A 256 9.68 -5.30 8.49
N PRO A 257 9.62 -4.40 9.51
CA PRO A 257 10.71 -3.47 9.78
C PRO A 257 12.03 -4.19 10.09
N ARG A 258 12.01 -5.25 10.90
CA ARG A 258 13.19 -6.06 11.21
C ARG A 258 13.72 -6.79 9.98
N LEU A 259 12.83 -7.37 9.18
CA LEU A 259 13.21 -8.09 7.95
C LEU A 259 13.86 -7.16 6.94
N LEU A 260 13.27 -5.99 6.68
CA LEU A 260 13.83 -4.99 5.78
C LEU A 260 15.18 -4.47 6.29
N LYS A 261 15.33 -4.30 7.61
CA LYS A 261 16.61 -3.91 8.23
C LYS A 261 17.70 -4.96 8.06
N THR A 262 17.33 -6.24 7.97
CA THR A 262 18.27 -7.36 7.76
C THR A 262 18.72 -7.47 6.30
N ALA A 263 17.87 -7.09 5.34
CA ALA A 263 18.21 -7.19 3.91
C ALA A 263 19.45 -6.34 3.56
N ASP A 264 20.23 -6.80 2.59
CA ASP A 264 21.28 -5.97 1.98
C ASP A 264 20.68 -5.11 0.85
N ILE A 265 19.76 -5.69 0.06
CA ILE A 265 19.11 -5.02 -1.07
C ILE A 265 17.63 -5.37 -1.03
N VAL A 266 16.77 -4.38 -1.26
CA VAL A 266 15.33 -4.62 -1.40
C VAL A 266 14.90 -4.40 -2.85
N VAL A 267 14.11 -5.33 -3.37
CA VAL A 267 13.63 -5.31 -4.75
C VAL A 267 12.10 -5.15 -4.77
N GLN A 268 11.62 -4.20 -5.57
CA GLN A 268 10.20 -4.01 -5.88
C GLN A 268 10.00 -4.10 -7.41
N TYR A 269 9.82 -5.33 -7.90
CA TYR A 269 9.83 -5.62 -9.34
C TYR A 269 8.41 -5.86 -9.87
N SER A 270 7.60 -4.82 -9.86
CA SER A 270 6.17 -4.88 -10.19
C SER A 270 5.90 -4.52 -11.65
N PHE A 271 4.89 -5.14 -12.27
CA PHE A 271 4.34 -4.70 -13.56
C PHE A 271 3.40 -3.49 -13.39
N PHE A 272 2.71 -3.43 -12.25
CA PHE A 272 1.77 -2.35 -11.90
C PHE A 272 1.89 -2.04 -10.42
N GLU A 273 1.93 -0.75 -10.08
CA GLU A 273 1.97 -0.27 -8.71
C GLU A 273 1.16 1.03 -8.57
N GLY A 274 0.42 1.15 -7.47
CA GLY A 274 -0.31 2.39 -7.16
C GLY A 274 0.60 3.47 -6.59
N PHE A 275 1.53 3.07 -5.71
CA PHE A 275 2.44 3.98 -5.04
C PHE A 275 3.77 3.32 -4.65
N GLY A 276 3.74 2.16 -4.04
CA GLY A 276 4.95 1.45 -3.63
C GLY A 276 5.33 1.70 -2.16
N ILE A 277 4.37 1.54 -1.25
CA ILE A 277 4.60 1.70 0.20
C ILE A 277 5.82 0.88 0.65
N THR A 278 5.95 -0.37 0.22
CA THR A 278 7.07 -1.24 0.61
C THR A 278 8.43 -0.71 0.13
N ALA A 279 8.47 0.02 -1.01
CA ALA A 279 9.71 0.69 -1.42
C ALA A 279 10.09 1.80 -0.42
N ILE A 280 9.11 2.57 0.08
CA ILE A 280 9.34 3.60 1.09
C ILE A 280 9.77 2.97 2.42
N GLU A 281 9.16 1.88 2.83
CA GLU A 281 9.54 1.11 4.03
C GLU A 281 10.99 0.64 3.97
N ALA A 282 11.40 0.11 2.81
CA ALA A 282 12.78 -0.30 2.56
C ALA A 282 13.76 0.89 2.59
N MET A 283 13.39 2.00 1.95
CA MET A 283 14.16 3.24 1.98
C MET A 283 14.30 3.78 3.42
N ALA A 284 13.23 3.74 4.21
CA ALA A 284 13.25 4.16 5.60
C ALA A 284 14.13 3.25 6.48
N SER A 285 14.27 1.98 6.11
CA SER A 285 15.21 1.05 6.75
C SER A 285 16.68 1.33 6.37
N GLY A 286 16.94 2.33 5.52
CA GLY A 286 18.29 2.68 5.04
C GLY A 286 18.85 1.68 4.03
N LYS A 287 18.00 0.94 3.32
CA LYS A 287 18.44 -0.06 2.33
C LYS A 287 18.32 0.46 0.91
N PRO A 288 19.28 0.10 0.02
CA PRO A 288 19.14 0.39 -1.39
C PRO A 288 17.91 -0.32 -1.95
N VAL A 289 17.12 0.42 -2.73
CA VAL A 289 15.94 -0.11 -3.40
C VAL A 289 16.19 -0.18 -4.89
N ILE A 290 15.91 -1.35 -5.48
CA ILE A 290 15.85 -1.53 -6.92
C ILE A 290 14.39 -1.78 -7.29
N ALA A 291 13.86 -0.99 -8.20
CA ALA A 291 12.45 -1.04 -8.55
C ALA A 291 12.23 -1.02 -10.06
N SER A 292 11.11 -1.60 -10.50
CA SER A 292 10.71 -1.46 -11.89
C SER A 292 10.27 -0.02 -12.19
N ASN A 293 10.67 0.46 -13.36
CA ASN A 293 10.28 1.77 -13.89
C ASN A 293 8.84 1.71 -14.44
N VAL A 294 7.88 1.73 -13.49
CA VAL A 294 6.44 1.74 -13.80
C VAL A 294 5.76 2.89 -13.06
N PRO A 295 4.67 3.46 -13.61
CA PRO A 295 3.93 4.54 -12.97
C PRO A 295 3.54 4.21 -11.51
N GLY A 296 3.59 5.21 -10.64
CA GLY A 296 3.36 5.08 -9.20
C GLY A 296 4.63 4.67 -8.43
N LEU A 297 5.32 3.62 -8.84
CA LEU A 297 6.55 3.17 -8.19
C LEU A 297 7.76 4.03 -8.57
N SER A 298 7.90 4.39 -9.85
CA SER A 298 8.99 5.24 -10.32
C SER A 298 9.01 6.61 -9.62
N GLN A 299 7.86 7.23 -9.38
CA GLN A 299 7.76 8.50 -8.68
C GLN A 299 8.39 8.47 -7.27
N VAL A 300 8.28 7.34 -6.60
CA VAL A 300 8.87 7.14 -5.27
C VAL A 300 10.38 6.94 -5.35
N VAL A 301 10.84 6.17 -6.33
CA VAL A 301 12.21 5.64 -6.38
C VAL A 301 13.17 6.50 -7.21
N GLU A 302 12.67 7.25 -8.21
CA GLU A 302 13.47 8.06 -9.11
C GLU A 302 14.38 9.04 -8.38
N GLY A 303 15.68 9.02 -8.74
CA GLY A 303 16.70 9.87 -8.11
C GLY A 303 17.12 9.45 -6.69
N ALA A 304 16.58 8.34 -6.16
CA ALA A 304 16.98 7.80 -4.86
C ALA A 304 17.44 6.35 -4.93
N GLY A 305 16.66 5.46 -5.55
CA GLY A 305 17.02 4.08 -5.82
C GLY A 305 17.39 3.85 -7.28
N ILE A 306 17.48 2.58 -7.67
CA ILE A 306 17.78 2.16 -9.03
C ILE A 306 16.49 1.75 -9.73
N LEU A 307 16.20 2.33 -10.90
CA LEU A 307 15.07 1.95 -11.73
C LEU A 307 15.53 1.04 -12.88
N VAL A 308 14.77 -0.05 -13.10
CA VAL A 308 15.03 -1.05 -14.13
C VAL A 308 13.76 -1.38 -14.92
N GLY A 309 13.88 -1.92 -16.10
CA GLY A 309 12.73 -2.35 -16.91
C GLY A 309 11.96 -3.50 -16.24
N ALA A 310 10.63 -3.41 -16.19
CA ALA A 310 9.78 -4.40 -15.50
C ALA A 310 9.74 -5.81 -16.13
N LYS A 311 10.34 -5.99 -17.31
CA LYS A 311 10.34 -7.23 -18.09
C LYS A 311 11.75 -7.74 -18.42
N ASP A 312 12.78 -7.16 -17.84
CA ASP A 312 14.18 -7.53 -18.08
C ASP A 312 14.86 -7.97 -16.78
N SER A 313 14.76 -9.27 -16.48
CA SER A 313 15.39 -9.90 -15.30
C SER A 313 16.92 -9.79 -15.31
N LYS A 314 17.55 -9.67 -16.49
CA LYS A 314 18.99 -9.44 -16.61
C LYS A 314 19.37 -8.01 -16.21
N GLU A 315 18.55 -7.03 -16.58
CA GLU A 315 18.74 -5.64 -16.13
C GLU A 315 18.59 -5.54 -14.62
N LEU A 316 17.59 -6.23 -14.03
CA LEU A 316 17.46 -6.35 -12.58
C LEU A 316 18.72 -6.93 -11.93
N ALA A 317 19.25 -8.04 -12.48
CA ALA A 317 20.48 -8.65 -11.97
C ALA A 317 21.69 -7.71 -12.10
N LYS A 318 21.81 -6.95 -13.18
CA LYS A 318 22.86 -5.91 -13.33
C LYS A 318 22.73 -4.82 -12.27
N GLY A 319 21.51 -4.34 -12.00
CA GLY A 319 21.24 -3.38 -10.94
C GLY A 319 21.65 -3.92 -9.56
N ILE A 320 21.33 -5.18 -9.27
CA ILE A 320 21.75 -5.83 -8.02
C ILE A 320 23.28 -5.91 -7.94
N LEU A 321 23.95 -6.31 -9.02
CA LEU A 321 25.41 -6.44 -9.07
C LEU A 321 26.15 -5.09 -8.95
N SER A 322 25.57 -4.00 -9.46
CA SER A 322 26.21 -2.67 -9.35
C SER A 322 26.38 -2.23 -7.91
N LEU A 323 25.50 -2.66 -7.01
CA LEU A 323 25.57 -2.37 -5.57
C LEU A 323 26.69 -3.15 -4.82
N ARG A 324 27.52 -3.92 -5.52
CA ARG A 324 28.79 -4.43 -4.96
C ARG A 324 29.85 -3.33 -4.83
N ASN A 325 29.71 -2.24 -5.57
CA ASN A 325 30.52 -1.05 -5.36
C ASN A 325 30.07 -0.38 -4.08
N GLU A 326 30.94 -0.33 -3.07
CA GLU A 326 30.62 0.17 -1.72
C GLU A 326 30.25 1.66 -1.74
N GLU A 327 30.88 2.45 -2.59
CA GLU A 327 30.58 3.89 -2.73
C GLU A 327 29.16 4.07 -3.28
N LEU A 328 28.81 3.36 -4.35
CA LEU A 328 27.47 3.39 -4.92
C LEU A 328 26.42 2.85 -3.95
N TYR A 329 26.72 1.77 -3.23
CA TYR A 329 25.83 1.22 -2.21
C TYR A 329 25.50 2.27 -1.14
N LYS A 330 26.53 2.94 -0.60
CA LYS A 330 26.39 3.98 0.41
C LYS A 330 25.60 5.16 -0.13
N GLU A 331 25.95 5.65 -1.32
CA GLU A 331 25.25 6.74 -1.99
C GLU A 331 23.77 6.47 -2.16
N ILE A 332 23.42 5.29 -2.69
CA ILE A 332 22.01 4.91 -2.93
C ILE A 332 21.28 4.72 -1.59
N SER A 333 21.90 4.11 -0.59
CA SER A 333 21.32 3.95 0.76
C SER A 333 20.98 5.30 1.39
N GLU A 334 21.88 6.28 1.32
CA GLU A 334 21.68 7.63 1.85
C GLU A 334 20.57 8.37 1.10
N LYS A 335 20.56 8.29 -0.23
CA LYS A 335 19.49 8.87 -1.06
C LYS A 335 18.12 8.24 -0.78
N CYS A 336 18.07 6.92 -0.60
CA CYS A 336 16.86 6.20 -0.21
C CYS A 336 16.34 6.69 1.15
N LEU A 337 17.22 6.77 2.14
CA LEU A 337 16.86 7.23 3.48
C LEU A 337 16.33 8.68 3.45
N GLU A 338 16.98 9.58 2.73
CA GLU A 338 16.55 10.97 2.59
C GLU A 338 15.20 11.06 1.86
N ARG A 339 15.01 10.28 0.79
CA ARG A 339 13.75 10.23 0.04
C ARG A 339 12.58 9.78 0.93
N SER A 340 12.78 8.81 1.81
CA SER A 340 11.73 8.29 2.69
C SER A 340 11.14 9.37 3.59
N LYS A 341 11.91 10.38 3.99
CA LYS A 341 11.47 11.48 4.87
C LYS A 341 10.33 12.32 4.28
N LYS A 342 10.13 12.27 2.96
CA LYS A 342 9.01 12.94 2.29
C LYS A 342 7.67 12.24 2.52
N TYR A 343 7.70 10.98 2.95
CA TYR A 343 6.53 10.11 3.03
C TYR A 343 6.21 9.71 4.47
N THR A 344 6.25 10.67 5.39
CA THR A 344 5.89 10.42 6.79
C THR A 344 4.38 10.33 6.97
N ILE A 345 3.93 9.45 7.87
CA ILE A 345 2.50 9.41 8.25
C ILE A 345 2.01 10.75 8.80
N LYS A 346 2.88 11.49 9.49
CA LYS A 346 2.58 12.82 9.98
C LYS A 346 2.22 13.78 8.84
N TRP A 347 3.01 13.80 7.78
CA TRP A 347 2.74 14.64 6.61
C TRP A 347 1.43 14.23 5.93
N CYS A 348 1.27 12.94 5.65
CA CYS A 348 0.07 12.38 5.05
C CYS A 348 -1.20 12.74 5.84
N ALA A 349 -1.19 12.48 7.14
CA ALA A 349 -2.34 12.72 8.00
C ALA A 349 -2.68 14.21 8.15
N ASN A 350 -1.67 15.09 8.22
CA ASN A 350 -1.91 16.52 8.25
C ASN A 350 -2.57 17.01 6.95
N ASN A 351 -2.12 16.54 5.78
CA ASN A 351 -2.76 16.91 4.50
C ASN A 351 -4.23 16.44 4.44
N TYR A 352 -4.54 15.26 4.98
CA TYR A 352 -5.96 14.85 5.09
C TYR A 352 -6.75 15.76 6.04
N LEU A 353 -6.18 16.12 7.18
CA LEU A 353 -6.87 17.02 8.13
C LEU A 353 -7.09 18.41 7.53
N GLU A 354 -6.10 18.97 6.84
CA GLU A 354 -6.21 20.26 6.12
C GLU A 354 -7.27 20.19 5.01
N LEU A 355 -7.31 19.08 4.24
CA LEU A 355 -8.36 18.83 3.27
C LEU A 355 -9.76 18.85 3.94
N TYR A 356 -9.94 18.13 5.04
CA TYR A 356 -11.21 18.07 5.73
C TYR A 356 -11.66 19.44 6.26
N GLU A 357 -10.75 20.17 6.88
CA GLU A 357 -11.02 21.52 7.39
C GLU A 357 -11.41 22.49 6.28
N ARG A 358 -10.75 22.42 5.13
CA ARG A 358 -11.05 23.24 3.95
C ARG A 358 -12.45 22.93 3.42
N GLU A 359 -12.78 21.65 3.30
CA GLU A 359 -14.08 21.23 2.80
C GLU A 359 -15.25 21.59 3.75
N LEU A 360 -15.01 21.62 5.06
CA LEU A 360 -16.05 22.03 6.03
C LEU A 360 -16.33 23.55 6.03
N LYS A 361 -15.41 24.35 5.49
CA LYS A 361 -15.58 25.82 5.36
C LYS A 361 -16.32 26.21 4.07
N CYS A 362 -16.37 25.32 3.08
CA CYS A 362 -17.10 25.45 1.83
C CYS A 362 -18.54 24.92 1.97
#